data_42269c885d50ec15fe2db3c42b6cb41c
#
_entry.id   42269c885d50ec15fe2db3c42b6cb41c
#
_cell.length_a   1.000
_cell.length_b   1.000
_cell.length_c   1.000
_cell.angle_alpha   90.00
_cell.angle_beta   90.00
_cell.angle_gamma   90.00
#
_symmetry.space_group_name_H-M   'P 1'
#
loop_
_entity.id
_entity.type
_entity.pdbx_description
1 polymer ?
#
loop_
_entity_poly.entity_id
_entity_poly.type
_entity_poly.pdbx_seq_one_letter_code
_entity_poly.pdbx_strand_id
1 'polypeptide(L)' 'MSYKKLIPFINGENELAANVVTMAEDYCFAGADELFLYNYSKITEEREEFLATLKEIDKKIDIPFIVGMYAARFEDVKK' A
#
# COMPACT_ATOMS: atom_id res chain seq x y z
N MET A 1 -15.17 -13.26 -23.93
CA MET A 1 -15.37 -12.77 -22.57
C MET A 1 -14.11 -12.07 -22.08
N SER A 2 -14.28 -10.90 -21.50
CA SER A 2 -13.13 -10.12 -21.09
C SER A 2 -12.80 -10.40 -19.63
N TYR A 3 -11.53 -10.47 -19.36
CA TYR A 3 -11.02 -10.66 -18.02
C TYR A 3 -10.82 -9.29 -17.36
N LYS A 4 -11.30 -9.15 -16.15
CA LYS A 4 -11.15 -7.90 -15.41
C LYS A 4 -10.32 -8.15 -14.17
N LYS A 5 -9.29 -7.35 -14.02
CA LYS A 5 -8.47 -7.42 -12.82
C LYS A 5 -9.19 -6.79 -11.64
N LEU A 6 -9.03 -7.40 -10.51
CA LEU A 6 -9.54 -6.85 -9.26
C LEU A 6 -8.38 -6.19 -8.53
N ILE A 7 -8.41 -4.86 -8.45
CA ILE A 7 -7.33 -4.08 -7.85
C ILE A 7 -7.93 -3.18 -6.78
N PRO A 8 -8.12 -3.69 -5.57
CA PRO A 8 -8.65 -2.86 -4.49
C PRO A 8 -7.65 -1.78 -4.08
N PHE A 9 -8.20 -0.67 -3.61
CA PHE A 9 -7.40 0.46 -3.13
C PHE A 9 -7.45 0.48 -1.62
N ILE A 10 -6.30 0.59 -0.99
CA ILE A 10 -6.19 0.64 0.46
C ILE A 10 -5.57 1.98 0.85
N ASN A 11 -6.32 2.77 1.62
CA ASN A 11 -5.84 4.05 2.12
C ASN A 11 -5.12 3.82 3.43
N GLY A 12 -3.83 4.11 3.46
CA GLY A 12 -3.03 3.92 4.67
C GLY A 12 -2.97 5.13 5.58
N GLU A 13 -3.61 6.24 5.17
CA GLU A 13 -3.58 7.45 6.00
C GLU A 13 -4.51 7.27 7.19
N ASN A 14 -4.04 7.69 8.34
CA ASN A 14 -4.84 7.67 9.57
C ASN A 14 -5.33 6.27 9.94
N GLU A 15 -4.62 5.24 9.47
CA GLU A 15 -4.94 3.86 9.81
C GLU A 15 -3.78 3.24 10.58
N LEU A 16 -4.13 2.35 11.48
CA LEU A 16 -3.11 1.58 12.16
C LEU A 16 -2.45 0.61 11.19
N ALA A 17 -1.14 0.42 11.35
CA ALA A 17 -0.41 -0.48 10.48
C ALA A 17 -1.01 -1.88 10.46
N ALA A 18 -1.42 -2.38 11.64
CA ALA A 18 -2.02 -3.71 11.71
C ALA A 18 -3.29 -3.81 10.89
N ASN A 19 -4.08 -2.73 10.85
CA ASN A 19 -5.32 -2.74 10.05
C ASN A 19 -5.00 -2.77 8.55
N VAL A 20 -3.99 -2.03 8.14
CA VAL A 20 -3.60 -2.01 6.73
C VAL A 20 -3.13 -3.38 6.29
N VAL A 21 -2.32 -4.02 7.11
CA VAL A 21 -1.83 -5.37 6.80
C VAL A 21 -2.99 -6.35 6.71
N THR A 22 -3.92 -6.26 7.67
CA THR A 22 -5.08 -7.15 7.66
C THR A 22 -5.93 -6.96 6.41
N MET A 23 -6.15 -5.71 6.00
CA MET A 23 -6.92 -5.46 4.79
C MET A 23 -6.22 -6.04 3.57
N ALA A 24 -4.89 -5.90 3.49
CA ALA A 24 -4.15 -6.44 2.37
C ALA A 24 -4.27 -7.95 2.31
N GLU A 25 -4.17 -8.62 3.45
CA GLU A 25 -4.32 -10.06 3.51
C GLU A 25 -5.72 -10.48 3.12
N ASP A 26 -6.73 -9.77 3.61
CA ASP A 26 -8.12 -10.09 3.29
C ASP A 26 -8.40 -9.98 1.80
N TYR A 27 -7.91 -8.92 1.17
CA TYR A 27 -8.12 -8.77 -0.26
C TYR A 27 -7.37 -9.84 -1.05
N CYS A 28 -6.15 -10.16 -0.64
CA CYS A 28 -5.38 -11.20 -1.30
C CYS A 28 -6.12 -12.54 -1.19
N PHE A 29 -6.63 -12.83 -0.01
CA PHE A 29 -7.35 -14.07 0.25
C PHE A 29 -8.64 -14.13 -0.55
N ALA A 30 -9.26 -12.99 -0.80
CA ALA A 30 -10.50 -12.91 -1.56
C ALA A 30 -10.29 -13.01 -3.07
N GLY A 31 -9.05 -13.05 -3.52
CA GLY A 31 -8.76 -13.25 -4.94
C GLY A 31 -8.37 -12.01 -5.70
N ALA A 32 -7.92 -10.96 -5.01
CA ALA A 32 -7.45 -9.77 -5.71
C ALA A 32 -6.25 -10.10 -6.58
N ASP A 33 -6.15 -9.46 -7.71
CA ASP A 33 -5.03 -9.65 -8.64
C ASP A 33 -3.84 -8.80 -8.25
N GLU A 34 -4.10 -7.59 -7.76
CA GLU A 34 -3.08 -6.65 -7.32
C GLU A 34 -3.72 -5.80 -6.24
N LEU A 35 -2.88 -5.06 -5.53
CA LEU A 35 -3.35 -4.09 -4.56
C LEU A 35 -2.79 -2.72 -4.90
N PHE A 36 -3.51 -1.69 -4.53
CA PHE A 36 -3.01 -0.33 -4.61
C PHE A 36 -3.06 0.25 -3.21
N LEU A 37 -1.89 0.45 -2.62
CA LEU A 37 -1.78 1.00 -1.27
C LEU A 37 -1.28 2.43 -1.37
N TYR A 38 -1.93 3.35 -0.67
CA TYR A 38 -1.50 4.73 -0.78
C TYR A 38 -1.56 5.42 0.57
N ASN A 39 -0.65 6.38 0.72
CA ASN A 39 -0.58 7.22 1.90
C ASN A 39 0.06 8.53 1.47
N TYR A 40 -0.76 9.56 1.36
CA TYR A 40 -0.27 10.85 0.91
C TYR A 40 -0.01 11.82 2.05
N SER A 41 0.21 11.30 3.24
CA SER A 41 0.58 12.11 4.38
C SER A 41 1.91 12.82 4.12
N LYS A 42 2.00 14.07 4.57
CA LYS A 42 3.22 14.85 4.48
C LYS A 42 4.09 14.70 5.71
N ILE A 43 3.62 13.98 6.71
CA ILE A 43 4.34 13.80 7.96
C ILE A 43 5.35 12.68 7.79
N THR A 44 6.62 12.99 8.06
CA THR A 44 7.71 12.05 7.82
C THR A 44 7.54 10.76 8.59
N GLU A 45 7.18 10.86 9.86
CA GLU A 45 7.01 9.65 10.69
C GLU A 45 5.94 8.73 10.13
N GLU A 46 4.84 9.32 9.63
CA GLU A 46 3.77 8.51 9.06
C GLU A 46 4.21 7.82 7.79
N ARG A 47 5.00 8.51 6.99
CA ARG A 47 5.51 7.91 5.77
C ARG A 47 6.46 6.77 6.07
N GLU A 48 7.30 6.93 7.09
CA GLU A 48 8.22 5.87 7.47
C GLU A 48 7.49 4.67 8.02
N GLU A 49 6.44 4.90 8.81
CA GLU A 49 5.62 3.81 9.29
C GLU A 49 4.94 3.07 8.15
N PHE A 50 4.48 3.82 7.16
CA PHE A 50 3.84 3.23 6.01
C PHE A 50 4.82 2.34 5.24
N LEU A 51 6.06 2.79 5.07
CA LEU A 51 7.07 1.98 4.41
C LEU A 51 7.35 0.69 5.16
N ALA A 52 7.40 0.76 6.48
CA ALA A 52 7.58 -0.44 7.29
C ALA A 52 6.38 -1.38 7.13
N THR A 53 5.19 -0.81 7.06
CA THR A 53 3.97 -1.58 6.83
C THR A 53 4.04 -2.31 5.49
N LEU A 54 4.53 -1.64 4.47
CA LEU A 54 4.65 -2.26 3.15
C LEU A 54 5.57 -3.46 3.17
N LYS A 55 6.65 -3.39 3.96
CA LYS A 55 7.55 -4.53 4.08
C LYS A 55 6.85 -5.71 4.72
N GLU A 56 6.02 -5.46 5.72
CA GLU A 56 5.24 -6.53 6.34
C GLU A 56 4.26 -7.14 5.36
N ILE A 57 3.60 -6.31 4.59
CA ILE A 57 2.65 -6.79 3.59
C ILE A 57 3.37 -7.67 2.57
N ASP A 58 4.54 -7.24 2.14
CA ASP A 58 5.30 -7.98 1.14
C ASP A 58 5.64 -9.39 1.62
N LYS A 59 5.83 -9.55 2.92
CA LYS A 59 6.11 -10.87 3.49
C LYS A 59 4.89 -11.76 3.58
N LYS A 60 3.70 -11.17 3.58
CA LYS A 60 2.48 -11.91 3.91
C LYS A 60 1.60 -12.20 2.71
N ILE A 61 1.81 -11.53 1.60
CA ILE A 61 0.98 -11.75 0.41
C ILE A 61 1.86 -12.10 -0.78
N ASP A 62 1.24 -12.79 -1.75
CA ASP A 62 1.95 -13.25 -2.94
C ASP A 62 1.67 -12.42 -4.17
N ILE A 63 0.71 -11.50 -4.10
CA ILE A 63 0.34 -10.72 -5.27
C ILE A 63 1.10 -9.41 -5.29
N PRO A 64 1.31 -8.83 -6.46
CA PRO A 64 2.01 -7.55 -6.56
C PRO A 64 1.17 -6.41 -6.00
N PHE A 65 1.84 -5.34 -5.59
CA PHE A 65 1.11 -4.15 -5.15
C PHE A 65 1.82 -2.90 -5.64
N ILE A 66 1.02 -1.87 -5.86
CA ILE A 66 1.47 -0.57 -6.32
C ILE A 66 1.35 0.38 -5.15
N VAL A 67 2.33 1.26 -5.01
CA VAL A 67 2.38 2.17 -3.88
C VAL A 67 2.29 3.60 -4.36
N GLY A 68 1.38 4.37 -3.76
CA GLY A 68 1.28 5.79 -3.99
C GLY A 68 1.66 6.54 -2.74
N MET A 69 2.61 7.45 -2.83
CA MET A 69 3.04 8.25 -1.70
C MET A 69 3.25 9.69 -2.12
N TYR A 70 3.18 10.59 -1.15
CA TYR A 70 3.44 11.98 -1.39
C TYR A 70 4.95 12.19 -1.59
N ALA A 71 5.30 12.88 -2.65
CA ALA A 71 6.68 13.30 -2.88
C ALA A 71 6.70 14.82 -2.76
N ALA A 72 7.30 15.30 -1.69
CA ALA A 72 7.21 16.72 -1.37
C ALA A 72 7.84 17.57 -2.45
N ARG A 73 8.96 17.16 -2.94
CA ARG A 73 9.69 17.95 -3.89
C ARG A 73 10.45 17.05 -4.83
N PHE A 74 10.69 17.59 -5.99
CA PHE A 74 11.41 16.85 -6.99
C PHE A 74 12.80 16.46 -6.52
N GLU A 75 13.47 17.33 -5.81
CA GLU A 75 14.81 17.06 -5.30
C GLU A 75 14.83 15.87 -4.36
N ASP A 76 13.75 15.70 -3.62
CA ASP A 76 13.67 14.58 -2.68
C ASP A 76 13.63 13.26 -3.40
N VAL A 77 13.09 13.24 -4.58
CA VAL A 77 12.97 12.03 -5.37
C VAL A 77 14.26 11.67 -6.06
N LYS A 78 15.03 12.67 -6.42
CA LYS A 78 16.24 12.46 -7.19
C LYS A 78 17.36 11.78 -6.42
N LYS A 79 17.34 11.88 -5.15
CA LYS A 79 18.45 11.40 -4.35
C LYS A 79 18.65 9.92 -4.35
#